data_313083ce9508cc055426e98092d71f5b
#
_entry.id   313083ce9508cc055426e98092d71f5b
#
_cell.length_a   1.000
_cell.length_b   1.000
_cell.length_c   1.000
_cell.angle_alpha   90.00
_cell.angle_beta   90.00
_cell.angle_gamma   90.00
#
_symmetry.space_group_name_H-M   'P 1'
#
loop_
_entity.id
_entity.type
_entity.pdbx_description
1 polymer ?
#
loop_
_entity_poly.entity_id
_entity_poly.type
_entity_poly.pdbx_seq_one_letter_code
_entity_poly.pdbx_strand_id
1 'polypeptide(L)'
;IPATVMQAYTGKETQAETHPGYIRLGYGNYGNLDARAGYLFTLSGRDRLNLNFRMNGMDGKLDLPDNDGKWNSYYYRTHANMDYVHRFRKADLNVAGNFGLSNFNFQPESVNSKQKFTSGDFHAGIHFIDETAPLRFNAETNLLMYERQHNMFNESEANTGIKETIIRTKGDVTGAIGDQQLITIAVEMNNLLYNGYTKNVSTGDEYFKNYTTLLLNPYYELDNDDWKLHIGANVDLSFGFDKSFRISPDITAQYIFSDSYICLLYTSDAADD
;
A
#
# COMPACT_ATOMS: atom_id res chain seq x y z
N ILE A 1 -56.02 -17.85 -9.12
CA ILE A 1 -55.47 -17.21 -7.88
C ILE A 1 -55.46 -15.73 -8.20
N PRO A 2 -56.26 -14.86 -7.54
CA PRO A 2 -56.21 -13.43 -7.81
C PRO A 2 -54.90 -12.88 -7.28
N ALA A 3 -54.11 -12.24 -8.14
CA ALA A 3 -52.90 -11.52 -7.74
C ALA A 3 -53.32 -10.29 -6.92
N THR A 4 -53.09 -10.34 -5.61
CA THR A 4 -53.25 -9.16 -4.76
C THR A 4 -52.11 -8.19 -5.10
N VAL A 5 -52.47 -6.99 -5.49
CA VAL A 5 -51.53 -5.89 -5.70
C VAL A 5 -50.84 -5.63 -4.36
N MET A 6 -49.52 -5.80 -4.30
CA MET A 6 -48.72 -5.40 -3.14
C MET A 6 -48.94 -3.88 -2.92
N GLN A 7 -49.40 -3.53 -1.73
CA GLN A 7 -49.45 -2.13 -1.33
C GLN A 7 -48.04 -1.56 -1.31
N ALA A 8 -47.87 -0.38 -1.92
CA ALA A 8 -46.61 0.34 -1.84
C ALA A 8 -46.27 0.58 -0.38
N TYR A 9 -45.05 0.20 0.01
CA TYR A 9 -44.50 0.45 1.34
C TYR A 9 -44.36 1.96 1.56
N THR A 10 -45.23 2.52 2.39
CA THR A 10 -45.26 3.94 2.74
C THR A 10 -44.56 4.22 4.10
N GLY A 11 -43.86 3.27 4.65
CA GLY A 11 -43.09 3.46 5.87
C GLY A 11 -41.90 4.40 5.63
N LYS A 12 -41.78 5.45 6.42
CA LYS A 12 -40.50 6.17 6.52
C LYS A 12 -39.47 5.16 7.04
N GLU A 13 -38.49 4.83 6.19
CA GLU A 13 -37.32 4.13 6.69
C GLU A 13 -36.68 5.02 7.75
N THR A 14 -36.84 4.67 9.00
CA THR A 14 -36.00 5.21 10.07
C THR A 14 -34.62 4.68 9.81
N GLN A 15 -33.75 5.55 9.34
CA GLN A 15 -32.35 5.22 9.17
C GLN A 15 -31.84 4.69 10.51
N ALA A 16 -31.43 3.41 10.54
CA ALA A 16 -30.92 2.79 11.76
C ALA A 16 -29.77 3.64 12.29
N GLU A 17 -29.78 3.95 13.58
CA GLU A 17 -28.67 4.66 14.22
C GLU A 17 -27.39 3.87 13.96
N THR A 18 -26.44 4.47 13.24
CA THR A 18 -25.13 3.87 12.97
C THR A 18 -24.26 4.00 14.22
N HIS A 19 -23.99 2.89 14.85
CA HIS A 19 -23.05 2.87 15.97
C HIS A 19 -21.62 3.13 15.49
N PRO A 20 -20.84 3.99 16.18
CA PRO A 20 -19.48 4.34 15.76
C PRO A 20 -18.46 3.22 15.92
N GLY A 21 -18.82 2.13 16.60
CA GLY A 21 -17.91 1.02 16.83
C GLY A 21 -18.58 -0.31 17.11
N TYR A 22 -17.80 -1.36 17.05
CA TYR A 22 -18.23 -2.72 17.37
C TYR A 22 -17.09 -3.53 18.00
N ILE A 23 -17.45 -4.54 18.77
CA ILE A 23 -16.57 -5.61 19.24
C ILE A 23 -17.26 -6.93 18.93
N ARG A 24 -16.51 -7.86 18.36
CA ARG A 24 -16.94 -9.21 18.08
C ARG A 24 -15.89 -10.18 18.62
N LEU A 25 -16.32 -11.15 19.43
CA LEU A 25 -15.47 -12.20 19.95
C LEU A 25 -16.10 -13.55 19.61
N GLY A 26 -15.29 -14.48 19.13
CA GLY A 26 -15.66 -15.84 18.83
C GLY A 26 -14.61 -16.81 19.38
N TYR A 27 -15.05 -17.87 20.00
CA TYR A 27 -14.19 -18.96 20.45
C TYR A 27 -14.82 -20.29 20.05
N GLY A 28 -14.01 -21.22 19.58
CA GLY A 28 -14.46 -22.51 19.07
C GLY A 28 -13.52 -23.66 19.38
N ASN A 29 -13.82 -24.82 18.82
CA ASN A 29 -13.01 -26.03 18.98
C ASN A 29 -11.59 -25.82 18.44
N TYR A 30 -10.63 -26.60 18.94
CA TYR A 30 -9.20 -26.48 18.60
C TYR A 30 -8.60 -25.11 18.92
N GLY A 31 -9.07 -24.46 19.99
CA GLY A 31 -8.59 -23.14 20.36
C GLY A 31 -8.85 -22.05 19.30
N ASN A 32 -9.81 -22.26 18.40
CA ASN A 32 -10.19 -21.23 17.43
C ASN A 32 -10.61 -19.96 18.14
N LEU A 33 -9.92 -18.88 17.79
CA LEU A 33 -10.18 -17.55 18.31
C LEU A 33 -10.43 -16.60 17.11
N ASP A 34 -11.51 -15.84 17.16
CA ASP A 34 -11.78 -14.70 16.27
C ASP A 34 -12.15 -13.50 17.13
N ALA A 35 -11.32 -12.49 17.15
CA ALA A 35 -11.55 -11.24 17.84
C ALA A 35 -11.47 -10.10 16.84
N ARG A 36 -12.49 -9.24 16.82
CA ARG A 36 -12.53 -8.05 15.95
C ARG A 36 -13.07 -6.89 16.75
N ALA A 37 -12.46 -5.73 16.55
CA ALA A 37 -12.96 -4.48 17.08
C ALA A 37 -12.73 -3.38 16.05
N GLY A 38 -13.66 -2.46 15.97
CA GLY A 38 -13.52 -1.28 15.12
C GLY A 38 -14.21 -0.11 15.78
N TYR A 39 -13.64 1.06 15.65
CA TYR A 39 -14.22 2.29 16.16
C TYR A 39 -13.86 3.49 15.29
N LEU A 40 -14.87 4.29 14.95
CA LEU A 40 -14.73 5.54 14.23
C LEU A 40 -14.92 6.72 15.19
N PHE A 41 -13.83 7.42 15.47
CA PHE A 41 -13.84 8.65 16.22
C PHE A 41 -14.07 9.83 15.28
N THR A 42 -15.12 10.57 15.50
CA THR A 42 -15.33 11.89 14.89
C THR A 42 -14.91 12.94 15.90
N LEU A 43 -13.62 13.33 15.84
CA LEU A 43 -13.03 14.26 16.82
C LEU A 43 -13.52 15.69 16.61
N SER A 44 -13.75 16.04 15.33
CA SER A 44 -14.35 17.31 14.94
C SER A 44 -15.03 17.18 13.56
N GLY A 45 -15.65 18.25 13.06
CA GLY A 45 -16.17 18.26 11.68
C GLY A 45 -15.11 18.08 10.60
N ARG A 46 -13.82 18.21 10.96
CA ARG A 46 -12.67 18.10 10.05
C ARG A 46 -11.74 16.92 10.35
N ASP A 47 -11.93 16.26 11.49
CA ASP A 47 -11.03 15.21 11.99
C ASP A 47 -11.78 13.90 12.14
N ARG A 48 -11.25 12.87 11.52
CA ARG A 48 -11.74 11.50 11.65
C ARG A 48 -10.58 10.57 11.95
N LEU A 49 -10.77 9.68 12.92
CA LEU A 49 -9.82 8.62 13.26
C LEU A 49 -10.56 7.30 13.25
N ASN A 50 -10.14 6.39 12.42
CA ASN A 50 -10.66 5.03 12.33
C ASN A 50 -9.63 4.06 12.90
N LEU A 51 -10.04 3.25 13.86
CA LEU A 51 -9.22 2.19 14.45
C LEU A 51 -9.88 0.84 14.20
N ASN A 52 -9.12 -0.11 13.70
CA ASN A 52 -9.57 -1.47 13.50
C ASN A 52 -8.55 -2.44 14.06
N PHE A 53 -9.05 -3.48 14.70
CA PHE A 53 -8.28 -4.58 15.22
C PHE A 53 -8.92 -5.89 14.81
N ARG A 54 -8.10 -6.84 14.41
CA ARG A 54 -8.51 -8.21 14.11
C ARG A 54 -7.43 -9.18 14.60
N MET A 55 -7.86 -10.19 15.32
CA MET A 55 -7.03 -11.32 15.72
C MET A 55 -7.79 -12.60 15.40
N ASN A 56 -7.14 -13.52 14.74
CA ASN A 56 -7.69 -14.85 14.52
C ASN A 56 -6.57 -15.89 14.65
N GLY A 57 -6.96 -17.08 15.09
CA GLY A 57 -5.99 -18.14 15.26
C GLY A 57 -6.61 -19.44 15.73
N MET A 58 -5.78 -20.42 15.83
CA MET A 58 -6.09 -21.74 16.39
C MET A 58 -4.87 -22.31 17.09
N ASP A 59 -5.11 -23.18 18.05
CA ASP A 59 -4.11 -23.96 18.75
C ASP A 59 -4.71 -25.32 19.11
N GLY A 60 -4.25 -26.37 18.45
CA GLY A 60 -4.86 -27.67 18.59
C GLY A 60 -3.92 -28.80 18.20
N LYS A 61 -4.23 -29.99 18.70
CA LYS A 61 -3.55 -31.22 18.35
C LYS A 61 -4.22 -31.87 17.17
N LEU A 62 -3.46 -32.13 16.13
CA LEU A 62 -3.88 -32.84 14.92
C LEU A 62 -3.27 -34.24 14.95
N ASP A 63 -4.07 -35.25 14.61
CA ASP A 63 -3.56 -36.60 14.40
C ASP A 63 -2.85 -36.65 13.05
N LEU A 64 -1.61 -37.17 13.05
CA LEU A 64 -0.86 -37.33 11.82
C LEU A 64 -1.31 -38.59 11.07
N PRO A 65 -1.31 -38.58 9.71
CA PRO A 65 -1.53 -39.79 8.95
C PRO A 65 -0.47 -40.85 9.31
N ASP A 66 -0.81 -42.11 9.13
CA ASP A 66 0.08 -43.27 9.31
C ASP A 66 0.54 -43.55 10.76
N ASN A 67 -0.20 -43.14 11.77
CA ASN A 67 0.14 -43.33 13.17
C ASN A 67 1.43 -42.66 13.68
N ASP A 68 1.90 -41.65 12.98
CA ASP A 68 3.10 -40.88 13.36
C ASP A 68 2.89 -39.98 14.61
N GLY A 69 1.78 -40.15 15.31
CA GLY A 69 1.51 -39.43 16.56
C GLY A 69 0.65 -38.18 16.36
N LYS A 70 0.83 -37.24 17.28
CA LYS A 70 0.05 -35.98 17.29
C LYS A 70 0.96 -34.79 17.09
N TRP A 71 0.57 -33.92 16.21
CA TRP A 71 1.25 -32.64 16.00
C TRP A 71 0.47 -31.52 16.69
N ASN A 72 1.17 -30.72 17.50
CA ASN A 72 0.60 -29.51 18.11
C ASN A 72 0.72 -28.35 17.12
N SER A 73 -0.34 -28.13 16.35
CA SER A 73 -0.41 -27.07 15.35
C SER A 73 -0.96 -25.78 15.97
N TYR A 74 -0.25 -24.68 15.77
CA TYR A 74 -0.79 -23.37 16.10
C TYR A 74 -0.59 -22.36 14.99
N TYR A 75 -1.51 -21.42 14.93
CA TYR A 75 -1.50 -20.31 14.01
C TYR A 75 -2.26 -19.14 14.63
N TYR A 76 -1.60 -18.01 14.74
CA TYR A 76 -2.21 -16.77 15.22
C TYR A 76 -1.84 -15.63 14.28
N ARG A 77 -2.83 -14.85 13.85
CA ARG A 77 -2.68 -13.67 13.04
C ARG A 77 -3.37 -12.49 13.70
N THR A 78 -2.62 -11.42 13.89
CA THR A 78 -3.12 -10.15 14.43
C THR A 78 -2.91 -9.06 13.38
N HIS A 79 -3.92 -8.23 13.18
CA HIS A 79 -3.85 -7.01 12.39
C HIS A 79 -4.43 -5.85 13.19
N ALA A 80 -3.74 -4.73 13.17
CA ALA A 80 -4.23 -3.46 13.69
C ALA A 80 -4.06 -2.39 12.64
N ASN A 81 -5.10 -1.59 12.43
CA ASN A 81 -5.11 -0.51 11.46
C ASN A 81 -5.52 0.77 12.16
N MET A 82 -4.88 1.86 11.78
CA MET A 82 -5.22 3.23 12.14
C MET A 82 -5.28 4.05 10.86
N ASP A 83 -6.32 4.85 10.73
CA ASP A 83 -6.47 5.80 9.63
C ASP A 83 -6.99 7.12 10.21
N TYR A 84 -6.21 8.17 10.02
CA TYR A 84 -6.55 9.53 10.47
C TYR A 84 -6.58 10.46 9.27
N VAL A 85 -7.67 11.23 9.16
CA VAL A 85 -7.86 12.26 8.14
C VAL A 85 -8.14 13.59 8.83
N HIS A 86 -7.37 14.59 8.44
CA HIS A 86 -7.63 16.00 8.78
C HIS A 86 -7.90 16.81 7.52
N ARG A 87 -9.04 17.50 7.47
CA ARG A 87 -9.43 18.34 6.36
C ARG A 87 -9.09 19.80 6.64
N PHE A 88 -8.02 20.29 6.03
CA PHE A 88 -7.74 21.72 5.98
C PHE A 88 -8.71 22.42 5.02
N ARG A 89 -8.62 23.71 4.93
CA ARG A 89 -9.45 24.50 3.99
C ARG A 89 -9.11 24.19 2.52
N LYS A 90 -7.84 23.91 2.22
CA LYS A 90 -7.31 23.76 0.87
C LYS A 90 -6.56 22.45 0.64
N ALA A 91 -6.42 21.62 1.65
CA ALA A 91 -5.70 20.37 1.56
C ALA A 91 -6.29 19.34 2.54
N ASP A 92 -6.15 18.06 2.20
CA ASP A 92 -6.43 16.94 3.09
C ASP A 92 -5.11 16.30 3.52
N LEU A 93 -4.96 16.07 4.83
CA LEU A 93 -3.90 15.28 5.41
C LEU A 93 -4.45 13.90 5.73
N ASN A 94 -3.79 12.86 5.25
CA ASN A 94 -4.05 11.48 5.63
C ASN A 94 -2.83 10.89 6.33
N VAL A 95 -3.04 10.26 7.47
CA VAL A 95 -2.02 9.49 8.19
C VAL A 95 -2.61 8.13 8.52
N ALA A 96 -2.01 7.08 7.99
CA ALA A 96 -2.47 5.72 8.19
C ALA A 96 -1.32 4.82 8.70
N GLY A 97 -1.68 3.83 9.47
CA GLY A 97 -0.75 2.82 9.94
C GLY A 97 -1.40 1.45 9.97
N ASN A 98 -0.65 0.44 9.55
CA ASN A 98 -1.05 -0.95 9.58
C ASN A 98 0.02 -1.77 10.29
N PHE A 99 -0.39 -2.63 11.18
CA PHE A 99 0.47 -3.58 11.87
C PHE A 99 -0.02 -4.99 11.65
N GLY A 100 0.87 -5.89 11.28
CA GLY A 100 0.60 -7.30 11.09
C GLY A 100 1.57 -8.16 11.88
N LEU A 101 1.04 -9.17 12.57
CA LEU A 101 1.81 -10.18 13.28
C LEU A 101 1.23 -11.56 12.97
N SER A 102 2.07 -12.49 12.54
CA SER A 102 1.71 -13.89 12.34
C SER A 102 2.69 -14.79 13.07
N ASN A 103 2.18 -15.64 13.95
CA ASN A 103 2.93 -16.70 14.62
C ASN A 103 2.33 -18.03 14.21
N PHE A 104 3.16 -18.97 13.76
CA PHE A 104 2.70 -20.28 13.37
C PHE A 104 3.83 -21.30 13.44
N ASN A 105 3.47 -22.56 13.38
CA ASN A 105 4.40 -23.64 13.15
C ASN A 105 3.95 -24.47 11.95
N PHE A 106 4.86 -25.24 11.38
CA PHE A 106 4.60 -26.13 10.24
C PHE A 106 5.25 -27.49 10.48
N GLN A 107 4.86 -28.45 9.69
CA GLN A 107 5.38 -29.81 9.68
C GLN A 107 6.17 -30.06 8.38
N PRO A 108 7.25 -30.88 8.41
CA PRO A 108 7.79 -31.59 9.58
C PRO A 108 8.44 -30.64 10.59
N GLU A 109 8.48 -31.05 11.85
CA GLU A 109 9.20 -30.30 12.88
C GLU A 109 10.70 -30.32 12.57
N SER A 110 11.24 -29.18 12.26
CA SER A 110 12.63 -28.95 11.92
C SER A 110 13.19 -27.80 12.77
N VAL A 111 14.46 -27.46 12.58
CA VAL A 111 15.15 -26.42 13.36
C VAL A 111 14.38 -25.09 13.38
N ASN A 112 13.68 -24.73 12.34
CA ASN A 112 12.95 -23.47 12.26
C ASN A 112 11.46 -23.67 11.97
N SER A 113 10.86 -24.74 12.48
CA SER A 113 9.42 -25.01 12.29
C SER A 113 8.49 -23.96 12.90
N LYS A 114 8.98 -23.21 13.90
CA LYS A 114 8.25 -22.09 14.51
C LYS A 114 8.66 -20.79 13.82
N GLN A 115 7.68 -20.07 13.31
CA GLN A 115 7.92 -18.83 12.58
C GLN A 115 7.10 -17.67 13.15
N LYS A 116 7.70 -16.50 13.07
CA LYS A 116 7.05 -15.24 13.39
C LYS A 116 7.32 -14.24 12.27
N PHE A 117 6.24 -13.72 11.68
CA PHE A 117 6.28 -12.66 10.70
C PHE A 117 5.69 -11.40 11.30
N THR A 118 6.43 -10.31 11.21
CA THR A 118 5.97 -8.98 11.63
C THR A 118 6.00 -8.06 10.42
N SER A 119 4.94 -7.32 10.23
CA SER A 119 4.87 -6.29 9.20
C SER A 119 4.35 -4.99 9.79
N GLY A 120 4.88 -3.90 9.32
CA GLY A 120 4.42 -2.56 9.61
C GLY A 120 4.32 -1.77 8.31
N ASP A 121 3.28 -0.99 8.17
CA ASP A 121 3.06 -0.07 7.07
C ASP A 121 2.59 1.25 7.66
N PHE A 122 3.28 2.32 7.32
CA PHE A 122 2.95 3.67 7.73
C PHE A 122 2.83 4.55 6.49
N HIS A 123 1.73 5.25 6.38
CA HIS A 123 1.46 6.21 5.32
C HIS A 123 1.21 7.59 5.91
N ALA A 124 1.81 8.60 5.31
CA ALA A 124 1.48 10.01 5.55
C ALA A 124 1.43 10.74 4.21
N GLY A 125 0.34 11.44 3.95
CA GLY A 125 0.15 12.18 2.71
C GLY A 125 -0.61 13.48 2.94
N ILE A 126 -0.25 14.49 2.15
CA ILE A 126 -1.00 15.74 2.05
C ILE A 126 -1.37 15.96 0.59
N HIS A 127 -2.64 16.18 0.35
CA HIS A 127 -3.18 16.38 -1.00
C HIS A 127 -3.92 17.71 -1.07
N PHE A 128 -3.57 18.52 -2.05
CA PHE A 128 -4.17 19.81 -2.28
C PHE A 128 -5.50 19.64 -3.04
N ILE A 129 -6.61 20.19 -2.48
CA ILE A 129 -7.96 19.99 -2.99
C ILE A 129 -8.52 21.14 -3.83
N ASP A 130 -7.86 22.31 -3.79
CA ASP A 130 -8.27 23.51 -4.54
C ASP A 130 -7.61 23.51 -5.92
N GLU A 131 -8.29 22.93 -6.90
CA GLU A 131 -7.80 22.84 -8.29
C GLU A 131 -7.66 24.21 -8.99
N THR A 132 -8.28 25.24 -8.45
CA THR A 132 -8.21 26.61 -9.00
C THR A 132 -7.02 27.42 -8.51
N ALA A 133 -6.31 26.90 -7.51
CA ALA A 133 -5.14 27.58 -6.97
C ALA A 133 -3.99 27.65 -7.99
N PRO A 134 -3.33 28.80 -8.13
CA PRO A 134 -2.24 28.96 -9.09
C PRO A 134 -1.00 28.13 -8.74
N LEU A 135 -0.86 27.71 -7.52
CA LEU A 135 0.18 26.77 -7.05
C LEU A 135 -0.44 25.69 -6.20
N ARG A 136 -0.17 24.44 -6.56
CA ARG A 136 -0.64 23.23 -5.88
C ARG A 136 0.53 22.33 -5.59
N PHE A 137 0.44 21.56 -4.52
CA PHE A 137 1.45 20.55 -4.20
C PHE A 137 0.80 19.32 -3.56
N ASN A 138 1.36 18.18 -3.84
CA ASN A 138 1.03 16.92 -3.22
C ASN A 138 2.32 16.30 -2.70
N ALA A 139 2.24 15.64 -1.59
CA ALA A 139 3.35 14.86 -1.05
C ALA A 139 2.82 13.66 -0.27
N GLU A 140 3.43 12.51 -0.47
CA GLU A 140 3.14 11.33 0.33
C GLU A 140 4.40 10.53 0.60
N THR A 141 4.42 9.86 1.72
CA THR A 141 5.46 8.90 2.07
C THR A 141 4.84 7.63 2.63
N ASN A 142 5.39 6.50 2.21
CA ASN A 142 5.00 5.18 2.66
C ASN A 142 6.25 4.49 3.21
N LEU A 143 6.16 4.01 4.44
CA LEU A 143 7.19 3.21 5.10
C LEU A 143 6.64 1.81 5.33
N LEU A 144 7.15 0.83 4.59
CA LEU A 144 6.84 -0.58 4.79
C LEU A 144 8.00 -1.27 5.48
N MET A 145 7.69 -2.02 6.51
CA MET A 145 8.66 -2.85 7.23
C MET A 145 8.15 -4.28 7.26
N TYR A 146 9.03 -5.21 6.95
CA TYR A 146 8.75 -6.63 7.04
C TYR A 146 9.90 -7.34 7.73
N GLU A 147 9.57 -8.22 8.66
CA GLU A 147 10.53 -9.05 9.37
C GLU A 147 10.05 -10.49 9.45
N ARG A 148 10.91 -11.40 9.04
CA ARG A 148 10.80 -12.83 9.31
C ARG A 148 11.87 -13.23 10.33
N GLN A 149 11.44 -13.84 11.43
CA GLN A 149 12.32 -14.10 12.57
C GLN A 149 13.42 -15.13 12.27
N HIS A 150 13.10 -16.19 11.51
CA HIS A 150 14.04 -17.29 11.25
C HIS A 150 14.16 -17.56 9.75
N ASN A 151 15.36 -17.95 9.32
CA ASN A 151 15.58 -18.45 7.98
C ASN A 151 14.95 -19.85 7.83
N MET A 152 14.21 -20.06 6.73
CA MET A 152 13.52 -21.33 6.47
C MET A 152 14.38 -22.35 5.71
N PHE A 153 15.49 -21.94 5.11
CA PHE A 153 16.18 -22.73 4.09
C PHE A 153 17.58 -23.19 4.47
N ASN A 154 18.14 -22.73 5.58
CA ASN A 154 19.51 -23.05 5.94
C ASN A 154 19.64 -23.35 7.44
N GLU A 155 19.93 -24.59 7.78
CA GLU A 155 20.09 -25.05 9.16
C GLU A 155 21.33 -24.43 9.86
N SER A 156 22.40 -24.17 9.12
CA SER A 156 23.62 -23.56 9.65
C SER A 156 23.43 -22.09 10.04
N GLU A 157 22.38 -21.46 9.53
CA GLU A 157 22.00 -20.07 9.81
C GLU A 157 20.62 -19.96 10.47
N ALA A 158 20.30 -20.95 11.30
CA ALA A 158 18.98 -21.16 11.89
C ALA A 158 18.36 -19.93 12.57
N ASN A 159 19.19 -19.06 13.12
CA ASN A 159 18.77 -17.88 13.88
C ASN A 159 18.81 -16.57 13.06
N THR A 160 19.12 -16.65 11.77
CA THR A 160 19.23 -15.46 10.95
C THR A 160 17.85 -15.06 10.42
N GLY A 161 17.34 -13.96 10.93
CA GLY A 161 16.11 -13.33 10.42
C GLY A 161 16.39 -12.47 9.19
N ILE A 162 15.33 -12.13 8.46
CA ILE A 162 15.40 -11.20 7.34
C ILE A 162 14.49 -10.03 7.66
N LYS A 163 15.03 -8.82 7.46
CA LYS A 163 14.29 -7.56 7.56
C LYS A 163 14.38 -6.84 6.23
N GLU A 164 13.25 -6.34 5.81
CA GLU A 164 13.12 -5.48 4.64
C GLU A 164 12.41 -4.19 5.06
N THR A 165 12.98 -3.07 4.65
CA THR A 165 12.36 -1.76 4.84
C THR A 165 12.30 -1.06 3.49
N ILE A 166 11.11 -0.67 3.08
CA ILE A 166 10.87 0.08 1.85
C ILE A 166 10.34 1.45 2.25
N ILE A 167 11.03 2.48 1.82
CA ILE A 167 10.58 3.87 1.98
C ILE A 167 10.29 4.40 0.59
N ARG A 168 9.03 4.68 0.31
CA ARG A 168 8.58 5.29 -0.93
C ARG A 168 8.06 6.68 -0.63
N THR A 169 8.70 7.69 -1.22
CA THR A 169 8.26 9.09 -1.09
C THR A 169 8.00 9.62 -2.48
N LYS A 170 6.86 10.23 -2.69
CA LYS A 170 6.55 10.94 -3.92
C LYS A 170 5.91 12.28 -3.61
N GLY A 171 6.09 13.21 -4.52
CA GLY A 171 5.48 14.52 -4.43
C GLY A 171 5.55 15.24 -5.76
N ASP A 172 4.68 16.20 -5.91
CA ASP A 172 4.64 17.08 -7.07
C ASP A 172 4.32 18.51 -6.66
N VAL A 173 4.79 19.41 -7.47
CA VAL A 173 4.44 20.83 -7.41
C VAL A 173 3.98 21.25 -8.79
N THR A 174 2.74 21.75 -8.87
CA THR A 174 2.11 22.22 -10.11
C THR A 174 1.84 23.70 -10.02
N GLY A 175 2.35 24.44 -10.99
CA GLY A 175 2.10 25.87 -11.17
C GLY A 175 1.27 26.16 -12.42
N ALA A 176 0.22 26.97 -12.30
CA ALA A 176 -0.54 27.48 -13.43
C ALA A 176 0.18 28.69 -14.03
N ILE A 177 0.45 28.67 -15.34
CA ILE A 177 1.04 29.81 -16.08
C ILE A 177 -0.07 30.63 -16.73
N GLY A 178 -1.21 30.01 -16.99
CA GLY A 178 -2.40 30.59 -17.60
C GLY A 178 -3.61 29.71 -17.29
N ASP A 179 -4.76 30.06 -17.86
CA ASP A 179 -6.03 29.37 -17.56
C ASP A 179 -6.03 27.89 -17.99
N GLN A 180 -5.16 27.52 -18.97
CA GLN A 180 -5.14 26.20 -19.58
C GLN A 180 -3.72 25.61 -19.67
N GLN A 181 -2.76 26.20 -18.96
CA GLN A 181 -1.35 25.81 -19.02
C GLN A 181 -0.80 25.55 -17.63
N LEU A 182 -0.20 24.38 -17.45
CA LEU A 182 0.39 23.94 -16.21
C LEU A 182 1.85 23.54 -16.41
N ILE A 183 2.68 23.84 -15.42
CA ILE A 183 4.01 23.23 -15.27
C ILE A 183 4.02 22.43 -13.99
N THR A 184 4.43 21.18 -14.08
CA THR A 184 4.56 20.28 -12.94
C THR A 184 5.99 19.76 -12.85
N ILE A 185 6.49 19.67 -11.63
CA ILE A 185 7.70 18.92 -11.31
C ILE A 185 7.28 17.82 -10.31
N ALA A 186 7.33 16.58 -10.77
CA ALA A 186 7.06 15.41 -9.94
C ALA A 186 8.35 14.69 -9.58
N VAL A 187 8.39 14.14 -8.38
CA VAL A 187 9.53 13.40 -7.83
C VAL A 187 9.01 12.12 -7.18
N GLU A 188 9.64 11.00 -7.49
CA GLU A 188 9.42 9.75 -6.77
C GLU A 188 10.75 9.15 -6.35
N MET A 189 10.88 8.81 -5.06
CA MET A 189 12.05 8.16 -4.49
C MET A 189 11.65 6.86 -3.81
N ASN A 190 12.33 5.78 -4.17
CA ASN A 190 12.17 4.47 -3.55
C ASN A 190 13.50 4.04 -2.94
N ASN A 191 13.49 3.74 -1.63
CA ASN A 191 14.63 3.17 -0.93
C ASN A 191 14.27 1.76 -0.46
N LEU A 192 15.06 0.78 -0.85
CA LEU A 192 14.94 -0.60 -0.39
C LEU A 192 16.15 -0.94 0.46
N LEU A 193 15.89 -1.25 1.72
CA LEU A 193 16.91 -1.54 2.72
C LEU A 193 16.71 -2.97 3.22
N TYR A 194 17.73 -3.80 3.06
CA TYR A 194 17.72 -5.18 3.51
C TYR A 194 18.67 -5.35 4.68
N ASN A 195 18.26 -6.14 5.66
CA ASN A 195 19.08 -6.53 6.78
C ASN A 195 18.83 -8.00 7.15
N GLY A 196 19.86 -8.71 7.56
CA GLY A 196 19.80 -10.12 7.88
C GLY A 196 20.64 -10.96 6.92
N TYR A 197 20.08 -12.07 6.44
CA TYR A 197 20.75 -12.99 5.51
C TYR A 197 20.87 -12.37 4.11
N THR A 198 21.94 -11.65 3.88
CA THR A 198 22.18 -10.92 2.62
C THR A 198 23.32 -11.49 1.79
N LYS A 199 24.10 -12.45 2.34
CA LYS A 199 25.28 -13.00 1.65
C LYS A 199 25.23 -14.52 1.54
N ASN A 200 25.73 -15.02 0.43
CA ASN A 200 26.04 -16.43 0.28
C ASN A 200 27.31 -16.74 1.10
N VAL A 201 27.20 -17.64 2.06
CA VAL A 201 28.31 -18.02 2.95
C VAL A 201 29.44 -18.68 2.17
N SER A 202 29.13 -19.43 1.12
CA SER A 202 30.11 -20.19 0.34
C SER A 202 30.85 -19.35 -0.70
N THR A 203 30.17 -18.40 -1.35
CA THR A 203 30.75 -17.57 -2.43
C THR A 203 31.06 -16.15 -1.98
N GLY A 204 30.49 -15.70 -0.86
CA GLY A 204 30.60 -14.32 -0.40
C GLY A 204 29.73 -13.32 -1.20
N ASP A 205 29.00 -13.80 -2.21
CA ASP A 205 28.14 -12.97 -3.04
C ASP A 205 26.96 -12.44 -2.24
N GLU A 206 26.57 -11.21 -2.51
CA GLU A 206 25.38 -10.62 -1.90
C GLU A 206 24.13 -11.05 -2.64
N TYR A 207 23.17 -11.64 -1.92
CA TYR A 207 21.85 -11.97 -2.49
C TYR A 207 20.95 -10.76 -2.63
N PHE A 208 21.04 -9.83 -1.65
CA PHE A 208 20.24 -8.63 -1.61
C PHE A 208 21.14 -7.43 -1.33
N LYS A 209 20.98 -6.39 -2.10
CA LYS A 209 21.69 -5.12 -1.91
C LYS A 209 20.68 -4.02 -1.60
N ASN A 210 21.08 -3.10 -0.75
CA ASN A 210 20.33 -1.86 -0.59
C ASN A 210 20.43 -1.06 -1.87
N TYR A 211 19.30 -0.53 -2.31
CA TYR A 211 19.29 0.36 -3.46
C TYR A 211 18.28 1.50 -3.30
N THR A 212 18.53 2.56 -4.03
CA THR A 212 17.67 3.74 -4.09
C THR A 212 17.43 4.08 -5.55
N THR A 213 16.17 4.33 -5.89
CA THR A 213 15.80 4.92 -7.18
C THR A 213 15.17 6.28 -6.95
N LEU A 214 15.52 7.24 -7.81
CA LEU A 214 14.95 8.57 -7.83
C LEU A 214 14.49 8.87 -9.26
N LEU A 215 13.19 9.07 -9.41
CA LEU A 215 12.57 9.52 -10.65
C LEU A 215 12.22 11.00 -10.53
N LEU A 216 12.68 11.79 -11.48
CA LEU A 216 12.26 13.17 -11.68
C LEU A 216 11.46 13.24 -12.98
N ASN A 217 10.28 13.82 -12.91
CA ASN A 217 9.41 14.00 -14.07
C ASN A 217 8.92 15.45 -14.12
N PRO A 218 9.70 16.36 -14.74
CA PRO A 218 9.24 17.70 -15.11
C PRO A 218 8.41 17.62 -16.39
N TYR A 219 7.22 18.24 -16.39
CA TYR A 219 6.37 18.29 -17.57
C TYR A 219 5.53 19.57 -17.65
N TYR A 220 5.15 19.89 -18.88
CA TYR A 220 4.24 20.96 -19.24
C TYR A 220 2.97 20.36 -19.80
N GLU A 221 1.82 20.91 -19.42
CA GLU A 221 0.50 20.53 -19.92
C GLU A 221 -0.23 21.74 -20.49
N LEU A 222 -0.87 21.51 -21.64
CA LEU A 222 -1.83 22.41 -22.26
C LEU A 222 -3.11 21.63 -22.53
N ASP A 223 -4.22 22.08 -22.00
CA ASP A 223 -5.53 21.48 -22.25
C ASP A 223 -6.51 22.59 -22.66
N ASN A 224 -6.79 22.66 -23.94
CA ASN A 224 -7.77 23.57 -24.53
C ASN A 224 -8.73 22.82 -25.47
N ASP A 225 -9.64 23.54 -26.11
CA ASP A 225 -10.68 22.96 -26.95
C ASP A 225 -10.13 22.15 -28.13
N ASP A 226 -8.98 22.55 -28.69
CA ASP A 226 -8.39 21.94 -29.87
C ASP A 226 -7.23 20.99 -29.52
N TRP A 227 -6.47 21.28 -28.47
CA TRP A 227 -5.24 20.59 -28.12
C TRP A 227 -5.20 20.10 -26.68
N LYS A 228 -4.73 18.87 -26.52
CA LYS A 228 -4.24 18.35 -25.23
C LYS A 228 -2.80 17.93 -25.42
N LEU A 229 -1.90 18.66 -24.79
CA LEU A 229 -0.46 18.43 -24.86
C LEU A 229 0.08 18.09 -23.49
N HIS A 230 0.89 17.07 -23.44
CA HIS A 230 1.75 16.74 -22.30
C HIS A 230 3.16 16.60 -22.87
N ILE A 231 4.09 17.42 -22.39
CA ILE A 231 5.49 17.43 -22.84
C ILE A 231 6.37 17.39 -21.61
N GLY A 232 7.05 16.29 -21.41
CA GLY A 232 7.89 16.04 -20.26
C GLY A 232 9.09 15.17 -20.56
N ALA A 233 9.81 14.84 -19.52
CA ALA A 233 10.89 13.87 -19.53
C ALA A 233 10.93 13.10 -18.23
N ASN A 234 11.21 11.80 -18.29
CA ASN A 234 11.53 10.97 -17.14
C ASN A 234 13.04 10.90 -16.98
N VAL A 235 13.53 11.28 -15.81
CA VAL A 235 14.95 11.21 -15.45
C VAL A 235 15.08 10.22 -14.29
N ASP A 236 15.59 9.03 -14.57
CA ASP A 236 15.80 7.97 -13.61
C ASP A 236 17.24 7.97 -13.11
N LEU A 237 17.40 8.03 -11.80
CA LEU A 237 18.67 7.87 -11.10
C LEU A 237 18.58 6.63 -10.22
N SER A 238 19.54 5.72 -10.35
CA SER A 238 19.60 4.50 -9.56
C SER A 238 20.93 4.39 -8.84
N PHE A 239 20.86 4.14 -7.54
CA PHE A 239 22.03 3.96 -6.69
C PHE A 239 22.02 2.51 -6.16
N GLY A 240 23.13 1.79 -6.36
CA GLY A 240 23.23 0.38 -6.02
C GLY A 240 23.05 -0.59 -7.21
N PHE A 241 22.89 -0.07 -8.42
CA PHE A 241 22.86 -0.80 -9.70
C PHE A 241 23.94 -0.35 -10.66
N ASP A 242 24.25 -1.16 -11.66
CA ASP A 242 25.29 -0.85 -12.66
C ASP A 242 24.91 0.33 -13.57
N LYS A 243 23.63 0.47 -13.92
CA LYS A 243 23.11 1.60 -14.68
C LYS A 243 22.53 2.64 -13.74
N SER A 244 23.25 3.74 -13.52
CA SER A 244 22.88 4.75 -12.53
C SER A 244 22.06 5.92 -13.09
N PHE A 245 21.90 6.02 -14.42
CA PHE A 245 21.22 7.14 -15.06
C PHE A 245 20.50 6.69 -16.33
N ARG A 246 19.25 7.14 -16.47
CA ARG A 246 18.44 6.97 -17.66
C ARG A 246 17.58 8.23 -17.86
N ILE A 247 17.38 8.62 -19.12
CA ILE A 247 16.45 9.69 -19.48
C ILE A 247 15.58 9.21 -20.63
N SER A 248 14.29 9.46 -20.54
CA SER A 248 13.35 9.17 -21.62
C SER A 248 12.36 10.32 -21.80
N PRO A 249 11.94 10.61 -23.04
CA PRO A 249 10.90 11.60 -23.29
C PRO A 249 9.55 11.07 -22.80
N ASP A 250 8.71 11.99 -22.33
CA ASP A 250 7.34 11.74 -21.92
C ASP A 250 6.43 12.75 -22.64
N ILE A 251 6.00 12.38 -23.84
CA ILE A 251 5.28 13.28 -24.71
C ILE A 251 3.98 12.64 -25.19
N THR A 252 2.89 13.34 -24.97
CA THR A 252 1.59 13.01 -25.56
C THR A 252 0.99 14.26 -26.17
N ALA A 253 0.54 14.17 -27.41
CA ALA A 253 -0.14 15.24 -28.12
C ALA A 253 -1.44 14.70 -28.72
N GLN A 254 -2.54 15.35 -28.40
CA GLN A 254 -3.85 15.06 -28.95
C GLN A 254 -4.37 16.31 -29.64
N TYR A 255 -4.83 16.18 -30.86
CA TYR A 255 -5.51 17.24 -31.59
C TYR A 255 -6.92 16.82 -31.96
N ILE A 256 -7.88 17.67 -31.68
CA ILE A 256 -9.30 17.44 -31.93
C ILE A 256 -9.72 18.18 -33.19
N PHE A 257 -9.89 17.46 -34.30
CA PHE A 257 -10.27 18.07 -35.59
C PHE A 257 -11.77 18.44 -35.67
N SER A 258 -12.59 17.68 -34.98
CA SER A 258 -14.04 17.87 -34.88
C SER A 258 -14.57 16.94 -33.81
N ASP A 259 -15.85 17.04 -33.49
CA ASP A 259 -16.51 16.15 -32.51
C ASP A 259 -16.36 14.64 -32.79
N SER A 260 -15.87 14.27 -34.00
CA SER A 260 -15.78 12.89 -34.45
C SER A 260 -14.37 12.38 -34.73
N TYR A 261 -13.34 13.25 -34.77
CA TYR A 261 -11.97 12.89 -35.17
C TYR A 261 -10.94 13.43 -34.20
N ILE A 262 -10.09 12.54 -33.70
CA ILE A 262 -8.97 12.83 -32.79
C ILE A 262 -7.72 12.24 -33.38
N CYS A 263 -6.63 13.02 -33.43
CA CYS A 263 -5.28 12.55 -33.70
C CYS A 263 -4.53 12.42 -32.39
N LEU A 264 -3.90 11.28 -32.12
CA LEU A 264 -3.11 11.02 -30.93
C LEU A 264 -1.67 10.68 -31.35
N LEU A 265 -0.71 11.41 -30.80
CA LEU A 265 0.73 11.12 -30.87
C LEU A 265 1.27 10.91 -29.47
N TYR A 266 2.04 9.86 -29.25
CA TYR A 266 2.69 9.60 -27.96
C TYR A 266 4.08 9.00 -28.16
N THR A 267 4.97 9.23 -27.20
CA THR A 267 6.22 8.48 -27.11
C THR A 267 5.94 7.21 -26.29
N SER A 268 6.23 6.04 -26.86
CA SER A 268 6.33 4.82 -26.09
C SER A 268 7.73 4.76 -25.47
N ASP A 269 7.83 4.36 -24.24
CA ASP A 269 9.11 3.91 -23.69
C ASP A 269 9.54 2.72 -24.55
N ALA A 270 10.64 2.87 -25.30
CA ALA A 270 11.17 1.76 -26.07
C ALA A 270 11.57 0.70 -25.05
N ALA A 271 10.72 -0.31 -24.93
CA ALA A 271 11.01 -1.47 -24.12
C ALA A 271 12.38 -2.02 -24.53
N ASP A 272 13.19 -2.24 -23.54
CA ASP A 272 14.53 -2.81 -23.65
C ASP A 272 14.54 -4.04 -24.55
N ASP A 273 15.32 -3.98 -25.63
CA ASP A 273 15.94 -5.14 -26.27
C ASP A 273 17.28 -5.44 -25.59
#